data_4cab5f5efa3d2b4e2c3986a1c8d2df99
#
_entry.id   4cab5f5efa3d2b4e2c3986a1c8d2df99
#
_cell.length_a   1.000
_cell.length_b   1.000
_cell.length_c   1.000
_cell.angle_alpha   90.00
_cell.angle_beta   90.00
_cell.angle_gamma   90.00
#
_symmetry.space_group_name_H-M   'P 1'
#
loop_
_entity.id
_entity.type
_entity.pdbx_description
1 polymer ?
#
loop_
_entity_poly.entity_id
_entity_poly.type
_entity_poly.pdbx_seq_one_letter_code
_entity_poly.pdbx_strand_id
1 'polypeptide(L)'
;MPRKPLLKVLTLALILVVSSADVLAQKRIRFQRGKSSATVRGPIGANGYTEYVIDGRAGQVMTIEITRGNGAVIVNAGSASGKSFSIDMTGGDHLLSVVNTGRRATNYTLTVSIR
;
A
#
# COMPACT_ATOMS: atom_id res chain seq x y z
N MET A 1 41.49 28.56 -6.85
CA MET A 1 41.17 28.24 -6.88
C MET A 1 40.18 27.96 -7.03
N PRO A 2 39.57 27.78 -7.06
CA PRO A 2 38.53 27.61 -7.14
C PRO A 2 37.85 26.64 -7.18
N ARG A 3 37.69 25.90 -7.33
CA ARG A 3 37.14 24.85 -7.36
C ARG A 3 36.28 24.58 -6.33
N LYS A 4 36.29 25.03 -5.37
CA LYS A 4 35.57 24.78 -4.33
C LYS A 4 34.14 24.76 -4.51
N PRO A 5 33.50 25.49 -5.18
CA PRO A 5 32.05 25.60 -5.26
C PRO A 5 31.41 24.33 -5.76
N LEU A 6 32.15 23.58 -6.46
CA LEU A 6 31.61 22.41 -7.00
C LEU A 6 31.10 21.44 -6.00
N LEU A 7 31.74 21.34 -4.95
CA LEU A 7 31.40 20.39 -3.97
C LEU A 7 30.06 20.59 -3.39
N LYS A 8 29.70 21.78 -3.24
CA LYS A 8 28.46 22.08 -2.63
C LYS A 8 27.29 21.61 -3.41
N VAL A 9 27.40 21.70 -4.63
CA VAL A 9 26.31 21.32 -5.48
C VAL A 9 25.98 19.87 -5.36
N LEU A 10 26.95 19.08 -5.20
CA LEU A 10 26.75 17.67 -5.08
C LEU A 10 25.92 17.28 -3.91
N THR A 11 26.12 17.95 -2.86
CA THR A 11 25.43 17.64 -1.64
C THR A 11 23.94 17.81 -1.78
N LEU A 12 23.55 18.80 -2.49
CA LEU A 12 22.14 19.04 -2.66
C LEU A 12 21.44 17.94 -3.41
N ALA A 13 22.09 17.42 -4.36
CA ALA A 13 21.49 16.39 -5.18
C ALA A 13 21.11 15.18 -4.38
N LEU A 14 21.90 14.86 -3.40
CA LEU A 14 21.63 13.69 -2.62
C LEU A 14 20.36 13.79 -1.83
N ILE A 15 20.10 14.93 -1.34
CA ILE A 15 18.92 15.12 -0.54
C ILE A 15 17.66 14.88 -1.31
N LEU A 16 17.65 15.29 -2.54
CA LEU A 16 16.50 15.11 -3.36
C LEU A 16 16.20 13.65 -3.61
N VAL A 17 17.22 12.89 -3.73
CA VAL A 17 17.03 11.49 -4.00
C VAL A 17 16.33 10.80 -2.84
N VAL A 18 16.68 11.16 -1.66
CA VAL A 18 16.10 10.58 -0.49
C VAL A 18 14.62 10.88 -0.43
N SER A 19 14.26 12.08 -0.74
CA SER A 19 12.87 12.45 -0.72
C SER A 19 12.05 11.66 -1.71
N SER A 20 12.62 11.41 -2.85
CA SER A 20 11.91 10.66 -3.85
C SER A 20 11.61 9.26 -3.40
N ALA A 21 12.50 8.67 -2.68
CA ALA A 21 12.32 7.31 -2.26
C ALA A 21 11.09 7.15 -1.38
N ASP A 22 10.82 8.12 -0.56
CA ASP A 22 9.69 8.03 0.33
C ASP A 22 8.35 8.07 -0.37
N VAL A 23 8.31 8.72 -1.49
CA VAL A 23 7.07 8.87 -2.19
C VAL A 23 6.61 7.59 -2.83
N LEU A 24 7.49 6.64 -2.94
CA LEU A 24 7.18 5.40 -3.62
C LEU A 24 6.72 4.31 -2.70
N ALA A 25 5.94 4.66 -1.72
CA ALA A 25 5.51 3.70 -0.74
C ALA A 25 4.42 2.74 -1.21
N GLN A 26 3.81 3.00 -2.34
CA GLN A 26 2.77 2.12 -2.85
C GLN A 26 3.36 0.81 -3.35
N LYS A 27 2.72 -0.28 -3.01
CA LYS A 27 3.18 -1.61 -3.41
C LYS A 27 2.13 -2.24 -4.31
N ARG A 28 2.58 -2.89 -5.37
CA ARG A 28 1.64 -3.52 -6.28
C ARG A 28 1.41 -4.96 -5.87
N ILE A 29 0.15 -5.34 -5.76
CA ILE A 29 -0.23 -6.72 -5.51
C ILE A 29 -0.40 -7.41 -6.85
N ARG A 30 0.31 -8.51 -7.04
CA ARG A 30 0.20 -9.30 -8.25
C ARG A 30 -0.19 -10.72 -7.88
N PHE A 31 -1.10 -11.29 -8.65
CA PHE A 31 -1.48 -12.66 -8.43
C PHE A 31 -0.50 -13.57 -9.17
N GLN A 32 -0.18 -14.67 -8.55
CA GLN A 32 0.63 -15.67 -9.21
C GLN A 32 -0.18 -16.27 -10.32
N ARG A 33 0.51 -16.77 -11.33
CA ARG A 33 -0.16 -17.33 -12.49
C ARG A 33 -1.16 -18.41 -12.06
N GLY A 34 -2.38 -18.30 -12.58
CA GLY A 34 -3.43 -19.25 -12.26
C GLY A 34 -4.12 -19.04 -10.94
N LYS A 35 -3.73 -17.98 -10.20
CA LYS A 35 -4.34 -17.70 -8.90
C LYS A 35 -5.22 -16.47 -9.01
N SER A 36 -6.29 -16.46 -8.21
CA SER A 36 -7.20 -15.32 -8.13
C SER A 36 -7.19 -14.70 -6.73
N SER A 37 -6.24 -15.08 -5.90
CA SER A 37 -6.15 -14.59 -4.54
C SER A 37 -4.68 -14.34 -4.20
N ALA A 38 -4.43 -13.35 -3.38
CA ALA A 38 -3.08 -13.03 -2.92
C ALA A 38 -3.15 -12.59 -1.46
N THR A 39 -2.11 -12.93 -0.71
CA THR A 39 -2.02 -12.55 0.70
C THR A 39 -0.73 -11.80 0.90
N VAL A 40 -0.81 -10.66 1.56
CA VAL A 40 0.37 -9.87 1.92
C VAL A 40 0.36 -9.60 3.41
N ARG A 41 1.55 -9.46 3.98
CA ARG A 41 1.71 -9.24 5.42
C ARG A 41 2.71 -8.13 5.63
N GLY A 42 2.60 -7.48 6.75
CA GLY A 42 3.59 -6.48 7.09
C GLY A 42 3.36 -5.86 8.45
N PRO A 43 4.34 -5.07 8.89
CA PRO A 43 4.18 -4.30 10.11
C PRO A 43 3.47 -3.00 9.77
N ILE A 44 2.79 -2.43 10.76
CA ILE A 44 2.14 -1.15 10.59
C ILE A 44 2.16 -0.43 11.93
N GLY A 45 2.73 0.76 11.94
CA GLY A 45 2.86 1.55 13.16
C GLY A 45 1.55 2.15 13.61
N ALA A 46 1.54 2.68 14.82
CA ALA A 46 0.36 3.36 15.33
C ALA A 46 0.02 4.52 14.41
N ASN A 47 -1.21 4.64 14.05
CA ASN A 47 -1.70 5.67 13.13
C ASN A 47 -1.01 5.63 11.77
N GLY A 48 -0.36 4.50 11.46
CA GLY A 48 0.34 4.34 10.20
C GLY A 48 -0.55 3.79 9.10
N TYR A 49 -0.01 3.77 7.90
CA TYR A 49 -0.74 3.19 6.78
C TYR A 49 0.24 2.64 5.75
N THR A 50 -0.25 1.72 4.95
CA THR A 50 0.50 1.16 3.84
C THR A 50 -0.45 1.09 2.65
N GLU A 51 0.00 1.54 1.50
CA GLU A 51 -0.82 1.55 0.32
C GLU A 51 -0.45 0.45 -0.66
N TYR A 52 -1.46 -0.18 -1.23
CA TYR A 52 -1.30 -1.19 -2.25
C TYR A 52 -2.10 -0.80 -3.47
N VAL A 53 -1.62 -1.23 -4.62
CA VAL A 53 -2.29 -1.01 -5.89
C VAL A 53 -2.56 -2.37 -6.51
N ILE A 54 -3.75 -2.56 -7.02
CA ILE A 54 -4.12 -3.82 -7.64
C ILE A 54 -4.88 -3.54 -8.93
N ASP A 55 -4.53 -4.25 -9.99
CA ASP A 55 -5.14 -4.07 -11.29
C ASP A 55 -6.38 -4.93 -11.41
N GLY A 56 -7.40 -4.42 -12.05
CA GLY A 56 -8.64 -5.16 -12.22
C GLY A 56 -9.31 -4.84 -13.53
N ARG A 57 -10.41 -5.54 -13.75
CA ARG A 57 -11.21 -5.38 -14.95
C ARG A 57 -12.65 -5.10 -14.57
N ALA A 58 -13.32 -4.35 -15.40
CA ALA A 58 -14.73 -4.07 -15.22
C ALA A 58 -15.51 -5.40 -15.15
N GLY A 59 -16.43 -5.47 -14.22
CA GLY A 59 -17.24 -6.69 -14.05
C GLY A 59 -16.69 -7.66 -13.03
N GLN A 60 -15.48 -7.47 -12.57
CA GLN A 60 -14.93 -8.31 -11.53
C GLN A 60 -15.34 -7.81 -10.15
N VAL A 61 -15.29 -8.70 -9.17
CA VAL A 61 -15.58 -8.37 -7.79
C VAL A 61 -14.33 -8.65 -6.98
N MET A 62 -13.89 -7.67 -6.22
CA MET A 62 -12.72 -7.83 -5.35
C MET A 62 -13.20 -7.97 -3.92
N THR A 63 -12.77 -9.02 -3.24
CA THR A 63 -13.05 -9.24 -1.84
C THR A 63 -11.78 -8.97 -1.06
N ILE A 64 -11.89 -8.17 -0.02
CA ILE A 64 -10.77 -7.69 0.78
C ILE A 64 -10.99 -8.13 2.20
N GLU A 65 -9.96 -8.66 2.83
CA GLU A 65 -10.07 -9.14 4.20
C GLU A 65 -8.79 -8.92 4.98
N ILE A 66 -8.92 -8.37 6.18
CA ILE A 66 -7.83 -8.28 7.14
C ILE A 66 -8.05 -9.41 8.14
N THR A 67 -7.12 -10.36 8.20
CA THR A 67 -7.27 -11.52 9.07
C THR A 67 -6.42 -11.46 10.32
N ARG A 68 -5.45 -10.56 10.36
CA ARG A 68 -4.64 -10.36 11.54
C ARG A 68 -4.42 -8.88 11.77
N GLY A 69 -4.31 -8.53 13.02
CA GLY A 69 -4.12 -7.15 13.43
C GLY A 69 -4.65 -7.03 14.84
N ASN A 70 -4.53 -5.88 15.43
CA ASN A 70 -4.95 -5.67 16.81
C ASN A 70 -6.40 -5.17 16.91
N GLY A 71 -7.18 -5.37 15.91
CA GLY A 71 -8.56 -4.92 15.89
C GLY A 71 -8.75 -3.51 15.36
N ALA A 72 -7.67 -2.76 15.22
CA ALA A 72 -7.73 -1.38 14.76
C ALA A 72 -7.26 -1.22 13.32
N VAL A 73 -6.88 -2.30 12.65
CA VAL A 73 -6.43 -2.25 11.28
C VAL A 73 -7.61 -2.44 10.35
N ILE A 74 -7.77 -1.51 9.43
CA ILE A 74 -8.85 -1.57 8.43
C ILE A 74 -8.27 -1.27 7.07
N VAL A 75 -9.07 -1.51 6.03
CA VAL A 75 -8.70 -1.17 4.66
C VAL A 75 -9.69 -0.14 4.14
N ASN A 76 -9.16 0.86 3.45
CA ASN A 76 -9.97 1.81 2.71
C ASN A 76 -9.77 1.54 1.23
N ALA A 77 -10.86 1.43 0.50
CA ALA A 77 -10.84 1.22 -0.93
C ALA A 77 -11.90 2.12 -1.56
N GLY A 78 -11.48 3.30 -1.98
CA GLY A 78 -12.42 4.29 -2.47
C GLY A 78 -13.36 4.72 -1.35
N SER A 79 -14.64 4.56 -1.54
CA SER A 79 -15.62 4.93 -0.52
C SER A 79 -15.94 3.79 0.43
N ALA A 80 -15.42 2.60 0.17
CA ALA A 80 -15.66 1.45 1.03
C ALA A 80 -14.54 1.30 2.03
N SER A 81 -14.84 0.80 3.22
CA SER A 81 -13.82 0.56 4.22
C SER A 81 -14.30 -0.48 5.22
N GLY A 82 -13.35 -1.07 5.91
CA GLY A 82 -13.64 -2.07 6.95
C GLY A 82 -12.59 -3.15 6.99
N LYS A 83 -12.91 -4.22 7.70
CA LYS A 83 -12.00 -5.34 7.82
C LYS A 83 -12.29 -6.44 6.80
N SER A 84 -13.50 -6.47 6.30
CA SER A 84 -13.90 -7.48 5.33
C SER A 84 -15.05 -6.91 4.51
N PHE A 85 -14.86 -6.84 3.20
CA PHE A 85 -15.89 -6.30 2.31
C PHE A 85 -15.54 -6.63 0.86
N SER A 86 -16.50 -6.41 -0.04
CA SER A 86 -16.30 -6.61 -1.46
C SER A 86 -16.67 -5.35 -2.21
N ILE A 87 -16.00 -5.13 -3.32
CA ILE A 87 -16.32 -4.01 -4.20
C ILE A 87 -16.38 -4.47 -5.64
N ASP A 88 -17.18 -3.79 -6.43
CA ASP A 88 -17.23 -4.02 -7.86
C ASP A 88 -16.06 -3.27 -8.48
N MET A 89 -15.34 -3.91 -9.37
CA MET A 89 -14.16 -3.31 -9.96
C MET A 89 -14.47 -2.62 -11.28
N THR A 90 -13.76 -1.56 -11.53
CA THR A 90 -13.70 -0.96 -12.86
C THR A 90 -12.36 -1.36 -13.45
N GLY A 91 -12.11 -1.03 -14.70
CA GLY A 91 -10.81 -1.35 -15.30
C GLY A 91 -9.71 -0.47 -14.75
N GLY A 92 -8.53 -1.02 -14.64
CA GLY A 92 -7.35 -0.28 -14.21
C GLY A 92 -7.00 -0.48 -12.75
N ASP A 93 -6.17 0.39 -12.25
CA ASP A 93 -5.62 0.27 -10.90
C ASP A 93 -6.60 0.74 -9.84
N HIS A 94 -6.62 -0.02 -8.75
CA HIS A 94 -7.40 0.31 -7.57
C HIS A 94 -6.44 0.47 -6.39
N LEU A 95 -6.66 1.49 -5.59
CA LEU A 95 -5.83 1.76 -4.44
C LEU A 95 -6.47 1.19 -3.19
N LEU A 96 -5.71 0.43 -2.44
CA LEU A 96 -6.11 -0.09 -1.15
C LEU A 96 -5.20 0.51 -0.10
N SER A 97 -5.76 1.12 0.91
CA SER A 97 -4.99 1.72 1.97
C SER A 97 -5.24 0.94 3.25
N VAL A 98 -4.23 0.25 3.75
CA VAL A 98 -4.32 -0.46 5.02
C VAL A 98 -3.95 0.54 6.10
N VAL A 99 -4.83 0.76 7.04
CA VAL A 99 -4.66 1.81 8.04
C VAL A 99 -4.76 1.23 9.44
N ASN A 100 -3.82 1.59 10.29
CA ASN A 100 -3.90 1.23 11.69
C ASN A 100 -4.44 2.45 12.44
N THR A 101 -5.68 2.37 12.87
CA THR A 101 -6.31 3.48 13.57
C THR A 101 -6.02 3.45 15.07
N GLY A 102 -5.24 2.50 15.53
CA GLY A 102 -4.95 2.33 16.94
C GLY A 102 -3.68 3.04 17.38
N ARG A 103 -3.39 2.91 18.66
CA ARG A 103 -2.25 3.57 19.27
C ARG A 103 -1.04 2.68 19.41
N ARG A 104 -1.12 1.45 18.94
CA ARG A 104 -0.01 0.51 19.04
C ARG A 104 0.33 -0.03 17.68
N ALA A 105 1.60 -0.23 17.46
CA ALA A 105 2.05 -0.88 16.24
C ALA A 105 1.62 -2.34 16.27
N THR A 106 1.39 -2.92 15.12
CA THR A 106 1.00 -4.33 15.02
C THR A 106 1.45 -4.85 13.66
N ASN A 107 1.16 -6.11 13.41
CA ASN A 107 1.35 -6.71 12.11
C ASN A 107 -0.03 -7.04 11.56
N TYR A 108 -0.17 -7.01 10.25
CA TYR A 108 -1.43 -7.35 9.62
C TYR A 108 -1.24 -8.39 8.54
N THR A 109 -2.32 -9.07 8.20
CA THR A 109 -2.39 -9.97 7.06
C THR A 109 -3.59 -9.53 6.24
N LEU A 110 -3.32 -9.20 4.98
CA LEU A 110 -4.34 -8.76 4.05
C LEU A 110 -4.50 -9.80 2.96
N THR A 111 -5.71 -10.25 2.73
CA THR A 111 -6.02 -11.17 1.65
C THR A 111 -6.96 -10.48 0.69
N VAL A 112 -6.63 -10.56 -0.60
CA VAL A 112 -7.43 -9.98 -1.67
C VAL A 112 -7.74 -11.08 -2.67
N SER A 113 -9.00 -11.20 -3.02
CA SER A 113 -9.45 -12.18 -4.02
C SER A 113 -10.24 -11.45 -5.10
N ILE A 114 -10.11 -11.89 -6.33
CA ILE A 114 -10.85 -11.32 -7.46
C ILE A 114 -11.55 -12.42 -8.23
N ARG A 115 -12.81 -12.22 -8.57
CA ARG A 115 -13.54 -13.17 -9.38
C ARG A 115 -14.47 -12.45 -10.35
#